data_36c4dfb1a806809f067fa200855a5560
#
_entry.id   36c4dfb1a806809f067fa200855a5560
#
_cell.length_a   1.000
_cell.length_b   1.000
_cell.length_c   1.000
_cell.angle_alpha   90.00
_cell.angle_beta   90.00
_cell.angle_gamma   90.00
#
_symmetry.space_group_name_H-M   'P 1'
#
loop_
_entity.id
_entity.type
_entity.pdbx_description
1 polymer ?
#
loop_
_entity_poly.entity_id
_entity_poly.type
_entity_poly.pdbx_seq_one_letter_code
_entity_poly.pdbx_strand_id
1 'polypeptide(L)'
;MHRLTRLISRTLSFRLSISVLVALATLLMAALLIMFSFSRKAVKEEALQKGQQTLETMVQNIDNILLSVEQSSGNVYWKIMGFWGKPDKIEQYRQKLIEGNPYIIDCAIITDSTFNRIDTNVPCWTNIFAHDSVKNEATISFCLPIFRQQKKVGMLVADVSLTLLSKIALESKPSPNSYCTLLGHDGTFIINPDSSVLDKNIFAIADQAKDPEVIEVAQAMVEGATGFKQIELYGKDSYVFYKPFERSSAPGRYTEKLGWSAGIVYPENDIFGDYNHLLYTVLIIAIAGMLLLLLLCQTFIYRQLAPLRLLSRSAQRIADGYYDEPIPDSRQQDEVGRLQKHFRQMQQSLATRVGEMKQLTDTLKQRGEELQRAYEQAEGAERMKTSFLYNMSNQMMTPVRGIYTCVMNIFKDYAELSDEKTSQLVDEIHLRGDMITDLLNQLITDSERQKKEPTN
;
A
#
# COMPACT_ATOMS: atom_id res chain seq x y z
N MET A 1 17.80 -21.92 20.51
CA MET A 1 16.62 -21.25 19.96
C MET A 1 15.34 -22.11 20.00
N HIS A 2 15.31 -23.36 19.55
CA HIS A 2 14.11 -24.22 19.53
C HIS A 2 13.45 -24.55 20.88
N ARG A 3 14.17 -24.50 22.02
CA ARG A 3 13.57 -24.75 23.37
C ARG A 3 12.84 -23.51 23.93
N LEU A 4 13.32 -22.30 23.63
CA LEU A 4 12.67 -21.05 24.02
C LEU A 4 11.34 -20.83 23.28
N THR A 5 11.30 -21.10 21.98
CA THR A 5 10.07 -21.00 21.19
C THR A 5 8.97 -21.98 21.64
N ARG A 6 9.34 -23.20 22.07
CA ARG A 6 8.39 -24.18 22.64
C ARG A 6 7.82 -23.81 24.01
N LEU A 7 8.61 -23.13 24.86
CA LEU A 7 8.17 -22.66 26.18
C LEU A 7 7.26 -21.43 26.06
N ILE A 8 7.58 -20.51 25.15
CA ILE A 8 6.81 -19.29 24.90
C ILE A 8 5.46 -19.61 24.23
N SER A 9 5.41 -20.59 23.32
CA SER A 9 4.17 -21.01 22.64
C SER A 9 3.13 -21.70 23.54
N ARG A 10 3.49 -22.10 24.76
CA ARG A 10 2.58 -22.76 25.72
C ARG A 10 1.80 -21.80 26.60
N THR A 11 2.13 -20.51 26.62
CA THR A 11 1.41 -19.55 27.48
C THR A 11 0.18 -19.02 26.76
N LEU A 12 -0.97 -19.04 27.46
CA LEU A 12 -2.25 -18.54 26.96
C LEU A 12 -2.13 -17.08 26.44
N SER A 13 -1.36 -16.24 27.15
CA SER A 13 -1.11 -14.86 26.78
C SER A 13 -0.46 -14.75 25.39
N PHE A 14 0.51 -15.60 25.09
CA PHE A 14 1.20 -15.58 23.80
C PHE A 14 0.30 -16.01 22.64
N ARG A 15 -0.51 -17.04 22.85
CA ARG A 15 -1.48 -17.51 21.84
C ARG A 15 -2.53 -16.46 21.53
N LEU A 16 -3.06 -15.79 22.56
CA LEU A 16 -4.06 -14.73 22.42
C LEU A 16 -3.45 -13.52 21.70
N SER A 17 -2.24 -13.10 22.07
CA SER A 17 -1.52 -12.01 21.40
C SER A 17 -1.29 -12.31 19.92
N ILE A 18 -0.85 -13.51 19.57
CA ILE A 18 -0.65 -13.92 18.17
C ILE A 18 -1.96 -13.96 17.40
N SER A 19 -3.05 -14.51 17.97
CA SER A 19 -4.34 -14.57 17.24
C SER A 19 -4.90 -13.18 16.93
N VAL A 20 -4.82 -12.24 17.86
CA VAL A 20 -5.20 -10.84 17.65
C VAL A 20 -4.30 -10.18 16.61
N LEU A 21 -2.99 -10.42 16.68
CA LEU A 21 -2.03 -9.87 15.74
C LEU A 21 -2.25 -10.41 14.32
N VAL A 22 -2.49 -11.72 14.16
CA VAL A 22 -2.79 -12.34 12.85
C VAL A 22 -4.07 -11.76 12.27
N ALA A 23 -5.14 -11.62 13.07
CA ALA A 23 -6.38 -11.01 12.62
C ALA A 23 -6.19 -9.56 12.17
N LEU A 24 -5.42 -8.77 12.94
CA LEU A 24 -5.10 -7.38 12.57
C LEU A 24 -4.20 -7.31 11.34
N ALA A 25 -3.21 -8.19 11.24
CA ALA A 25 -2.30 -8.27 10.10
C ALA A 25 -3.03 -8.63 8.80
N THR A 26 -3.99 -9.57 8.85
CA THR A 26 -4.80 -9.93 7.69
C THR A 26 -5.69 -8.78 7.24
N LEU A 27 -6.30 -8.05 8.16
CA LEU A 27 -7.14 -6.89 7.88
C LEU A 27 -6.31 -5.74 7.30
N LEU A 28 -5.15 -5.45 7.89
CA LEU A 28 -4.22 -4.43 7.41
C LEU A 28 -3.67 -4.79 6.02
N MET A 29 -3.30 -6.05 5.80
CA MET A 29 -2.84 -6.53 4.50
C MET A 29 -3.92 -6.38 3.43
N ALA A 30 -5.17 -6.75 3.73
CA ALA A 30 -6.28 -6.57 2.80
C ALA A 30 -6.51 -5.09 2.47
N ALA A 31 -6.48 -4.19 3.48
CA ALA A 31 -6.62 -2.76 3.28
C ALA A 31 -5.48 -2.18 2.42
N LEU A 32 -4.24 -2.60 2.67
CA LEU A 32 -3.07 -2.18 1.87
C LEU A 32 -3.15 -2.67 0.43
N LEU A 33 -3.59 -3.90 0.18
CA LEU A 33 -3.77 -4.44 -1.17
C LEU A 33 -4.85 -3.67 -1.95
N ILE A 34 -5.98 -3.38 -1.32
CA ILE A 34 -7.05 -2.58 -1.91
C ILE A 34 -6.53 -1.17 -2.22
N MET A 35 -5.93 -0.50 -1.25
CA MET A 35 -5.36 0.84 -1.42
C MET A 35 -4.32 0.86 -2.55
N PHE A 36 -3.43 -0.14 -2.60
CA PHE A 36 -2.41 -0.24 -3.63
C PHE A 36 -3.00 -0.37 -5.02
N SER A 37 -4.00 -1.26 -5.21
CA SER A 37 -4.64 -1.47 -6.52
C SER A 37 -5.37 -0.21 -7.01
N PHE A 38 -6.11 0.47 -6.13
CA PHE A 38 -6.81 1.71 -6.45
C PHE A 38 -5.84 2.86 -6.74
N SER A 39 -4.83 3.06 -5.89
CA SER A 39 -3.86 4.14 -6.04
C SER A 39 -3.01 3.98 -7.30
N ARG A 40 -2.55 2.76 -7.61
CA ARG A 40 -1.79 2.48 -8.84
C ARG A 40 -2.63 2.79 -10.09
N LYS A 41 -3.92 2.44 -10.07
CA LYS A 41 -4.83 2.75 -11.16
C LYS A 41 -5.02 4.26 -11.32
N ALA A 42 -5.24 4.98 -10.22
CA ALA A 42 -5.41 6.43 -10.23
C ALA A 42 -4.16 7.15 -10.76
N VAL A 43 -2.96 6.77 -10.29
CA VAL A 43 -1.68 7.33 -10.77
C VAL A 43 -1.49 7.07 -12.26
N LYS A 44 -1.83 5.85 -12.73
CA LYS A 44 -1.77 5.52 -14.16
C LYS A 44 -2.72 6.41 -14.97
N GLU A 45 -3.98 6.55 -14.56
CA GLU A 45 -4.97 7.38 -15.24
C GLU A 45 -4.55 8.86 -15.28
N GLU A 46 -4.03 9.38 -14.18
CA GLU A 46 -3.48 10.74 -14.11
C GLU A 46 -2.29 10.93 -15.06
N ALA A 47 -1.35 9.98 -15.10
CA ALA A 47 -0.22 10.02 -16.01
C ALA A 47 -0.64 9.96 -17.49
N LEU A 48 -1.64 9.11 -17.80
CA LEU A 48 -2.22 9.02 -19.15
C LEU A 48 -2.84 10.37 -19.56
N GLN A 49 -3.62 10.98 -18.68
CA GLN A 49 -4.25 12.28 -18.92
C GLN A 49 -3.19 13.39 -19.08
N LYS A 50 -2.19 13.41 -18.21
CA LYS A 50 -1.09 14.38 -18.26
C LYS A 50 -0.26 14.23 -19.54
N GLY A 51 0.05 12.99 -19.95
CA GLY A 51 0.75 12.71 -21.20
C GLY A 51 -0.03 13.23 -22.42
N GLN A 52 -1.33 12.98 -22.45
CA GLN A 52 -2.22 13.43 -23.51
C GLN A 52 -2.33 14.97 -23.58
N GLN A 53 -2.51 15.61 -22.42
CA GLN A 53 -2.56 17.07 -22.33
C GLN A 53 -1.23 17.73 -22.74
N THR A 54 -0.12 17.13 -22.36
CA THR A 54 1.22 17.61 -22.76
C THR A 54 1.41 17.49 -24.28
N LEU A 55 0.95 16.37 -24.86
CA LEU A 55 1.00 16.16 -26.31
C LEU A 55 0.22 17.24 -27.06
N GLU A 56 -0.97 17.59 -26.57
CA GLU A 56 -1.78 18.68 -27.14
C GLU A 56 -1.08 20.03 -27.02
N THR A 57 -0.52 20.34 -25.84
CA THR A 57 0.23 21.60 -25.63
C THR A 57 1.44 21.69 -26.54
N MET A 58 2.19 20.58 -26.68
CA MET A 58 3.33 20.53 -27.60
C MET A 58 2.92 20.81 -29.06
N VAL A 59 1.85 20.12 -29.51
CA VAL A 59 1.33 20.32 -30.87
C VAL A 59 0.92 21.78 -31.09
N GLN A 60 0.22 22.39 -30.13
CA GLN A 60 -0.17 23.81 -30.21
C GLN A 60 1.02 24.74 -30.23
N ASN A 61 2.05 24.52 -29.40
CA ASN A 61 3.24 25.36 -29.36
C ASN A 61 4.00 25.29 -30.68
N ILE A 62 4.20 24.09 -31.24
CA ILE A 62 4.86 23.95 -32.55
C ILE A 62 4.00 24.54 -33.64
N ASP A 63 2.69 24.33 -33.64
CA ASP A 63 1.78 24.89 -34.63
C ASP A 63 1.82 26.44 -34.65
N ASN A 64 1.89 27.06 -33.47
CA ASN A 64 2.03 28.51 -33.35
C ASN A 64 3.34 29.02 -33.97
N ILE A 65 4.44 28.28 -33.80
CA ILE A 65 5.73 28.62 -34.43
C ILE A 65 5.63 28.54 -35.96
N LEU A 66 5.09 27.41 -36.46
CA LEU A 66 4.92 27.21 -37.90
C LEU A 66 4.02 28.31 -38.51
N LEU A 67 2.91 28.64 -37.83
CA LEU A 67 2.02 29.72 -38.25
C LEU A 67 2.71 31.07 -38.28
N SER A 68 3.53 31.38 -37.27
CA SER A 68 4.30 32.62 -37.21
C SER A 68 5.27 32.75 -38.42
N VAL A 69 5.94 31.65 -38.79
CA VAL A 69 6.81 31.59 -39.94
C VAL A 69 6.04 31.76 -41.26
N GLU A 70 4.92 31.07 -41.40
CA GLU A 70 4.04 31.19 -42.59
C GLU A 70 3.53 32.61 -42.76
N GLN A 71 3.01 33.24 -41.70
CA GLN A 71 2.49 34.60 -41.72
C GLN A 71 3.59 35.62 -42.05
N SER A 72 4.76 35.48 -41.42
CA SER A 72 5.90 36.36 -41.67
C SER A 72 6.39 36.25 -43.12
N SER A 73 6.47 35.03 -43.63
CA SER A 73 6.84 34.76 -45.03
C SER A 73 5.80 35.32 -46.01
N GLY A 74 4.51 35.18 -45.73
CA GLY A 74 3.41 35.73 -46.51
C GLY A 74 3.44 37.26 -46.55
N ASN A 75 3.73 37.91 -45.42
CA ASN A 75 3.85 39.37 -45.35
C ASN A 75 5.01 39.88 -46.20
N VAL A 76 6.16 39.18 -46.23
CA VAL A 76 7.32 39.53 -47.04
C VAL A 76 7.09 39.19 -48.50
N TYR A 77 6.38 38.11 -48.81
CA TYR A 77 6.01 37.72 -50.18
C TYR A 77 5.38 38.89 -50.97
N TRP A 78 4.37 39.55 -50.41
CA TRP A 78 3.72 40.68 -51.10
C TRP A 78 4.65 41.87 -51.31
N LYS A 79 5.59 42.11 -50.41
CA LYS A 79 6.62 43.17 -50.58
C LYS A 79 7.61 42.80 -51.64
N ILE A 80 8.09 41.55 -51.69
CA ILE A 80 8.99 41.05 -52.72
C ILE A 80 8.34 41.19 -54.11
N MET A 81 7.07 40.85 -54.23
CA MET A 81 6.32 40.98 -55.49
C MET A 81 6.27 42.39 -55.96
N GLY A 82 6.13 43.41 -55.09
CA GLY A 82 6.15 44.83 -55.44
C GLY A 82 7.51 45.34 -55.90
N PHE A 83 8.59 44.68 -55.54
CA PHE A 83 9.97 45.04 -55.86
C PHE A 83 10.69 44.00 -56.72
N TRP A 84 9.95 43.12 -57.41
CA TRP A 84 10.51 42.09 -58.25
C TRP A 84 11.43 42.70 -59.36
N GLY A 85 12.64 42.14 -59.46
CA GLY A 85 13.68 42.69 -60.39
C GLY A 85 14.58 43.75 -59.74
N LYS A 86 14.44 44.08 -58.46
CA LYS A 86 15.35 44.95 -57.70
C LYS A 86 16.08 44.14 -56.61
N PRO A 87 17.24 43.56 -56.90
CA PRO A 87 17.94 42.64 -56.00
C PRO A 87 18.19 43.22 -54.60
N ASP A 88 18.63 44.48 -54.53
CA ASP A 88 18.95 45.17 -53.27
C ASP A 88 17.71 45.28 -52.35
N LYS A 89 16.53 45.50 -52.93
CA LYS A 89 15.28 45.56 -52.15
C LYS A 89 14.82 44.20 -51.72
N ILE A 90 14.97 43.21 -52.56
CA ILE A 90 14.66 41.82 -52.25
C ILE A 90 15.53 41.36 -51.09
N GLU A 91 16.84 41.61 -51.11
CA GLU A 91 17.77 41.29 -50.06
C GLU A 91 17.45 42.01 -48.75
N GLN A 92 17.06 43.30 -48.79
CA GLN A 92 16.61 44.04 -47.62
C GLN A 92 15.40 43.43 -46.98
N TYR A 93 14.42 42.92 -47.76
CA TYR A 93 13.22 42.22 -47.18
C TYR A 93 13.54 40.84 -46.68
N ARG A 94 14.46 40.10 -47.31
CA ARG A 94 14.97 38.82 -46.81
C ARG A 94 15.56 39.01 -45.41
N GLN A 95 16.42 40.02 -45.24
CA GLN A 95 17.06 40.30 -43.96
C GLN A 95 16.03 40.72 -42.88
N LYS A 96 15.04 41.57 -43.26
CA LYS A 96 13.93 41.92 -42.36
C LYS A 96 13.07 40.74 -41.94
N LEU A 97 12.94 39.70 -42.75
CA LEU A 97 12.21 38.49 -42.38
C LEU A 97 12.97 37.73 -41.29
N ILE A 98 14.28 37.59 -41.43
CA ILE A 98 15.12 36.91 -40.41
C ILE A 98 15.14 37.73 -39.11
N GLU A 99 15.36 39.05 -39.18
CA GLU A 99 15.38 39.90 -37.98
C GLU A 99 14.01 40.02 -37.29
N GLY A 100 12.91 39.94 -38.06
CA GLY A 100 11.54 40.12 -37.57
C GLY A 100 10.89 38.88 -37.01
N ASN A 101 11.45 37.70 -37.22
CA ASN A 101 10.90 36.45 -36.71
C ASN A 101 11.99 35.60 -36.03
N PRO A 102 11.95 35.41 -34.72
CA PRO A 102 12.98 34.72 -33.95
C PRO A 102 13.12 33.22 -34.26
N TYR A 103 12.14 32.64 -34.96
CA TYR A 103 12.15 31.22 -35.32
C TYR A 103 12.82 30.95 -36.67
N ILE A 104 12.99 31.99 -37.52
CA ILE A 104 13.62 31.88 -38.81
C ILE A 104 15.13 32.12 -38.66
N ILE A 105 15.93 31.06 -38.91
CA ILE A 105 17.38 31.11 -38.78
C ILE A 105 18.06 31.57 -40.08
N ASP A 106 17.46 31.25 -41.21
CA ASP A 106 17.89 31.73 -42.54
C ASP A 106 16.69 31.83 -43.49
N CYS A 107 16.88 32.56 -44.57
CA CYS A 107 15.89 32.69 -45.62
C CYS A 107 16.58 32.83 -46.96
N ALA A 108 16.13 32.07 -47.95
CA ALA A 108 16.56 32.16 -49.31
C ALA A 108 15.42 32.60 -50.25
N ILE A 109 15.73 33.44 -51.22
CA ILE A 109 14.80 33.77 -52.31
C ILE A 109 15.46 33.30 -53.61
N ILE A 110 15.00 32.14 -54.08
CA ILE A 110 15.55 31.44 -55.23
C ILE A 110 14.81 31.92 -56.48
N THR A 111 15.52 32.46 -57.40
CA THR A 111 14.97 33.02 -58.67
C THR A 111 15.53 32.35 -59.92
N ASP A 112 16.48 31.44 -59.73
CA ASP A 112 17.07 30.65 -60.79
C ASP A 112 16.32 29.35 -61.05
N SER A 113 16.76 28.56 -62.02
CA SER A 113 16.08 27.26 -62.33
C SER A 113 16.15 26.21 -61.23
N THR A 114 16.88 26.45 -60.12
CA THR A 114 17.03 25.48 -59.02
C THR A 114 15.75 25.36 -58.21
N PHE A 115 14.86 26.36 -58.23
CA PHE A 115 13.54 26.26 -57.59
C PHE A 115 12.65 25.16 -58.22
N ASN A 116 12.95 24.74 -59.45
CA ASN A 116 12.23 23.66 -60.12
C ASN A 116 12.53 22.26 -59.51
N ARG A 117 13.57 22.12 -58.69
CA ARG A 117 13.87 20.89 -57.97
C ARG A 117 12.82 20.59 -56.89
N ILE A 118 12.09 21.62 -56.43
CA ILE A 118 10.94 21.46 -55.55
C ILE A 118 9.71 21.45 -56.44
N ASP A 119 9.23 20.28 -56.77
CA ASP A 119 8.06 20.07 -57.65
C ASP A 119 6.75 20.38 -56.92
N THR A 120 6.66 21.55 -56.26
CA THR A 120 5.43 21.98 -55.60
C THR A 120 5.06 23.38 -56.11
N ASN A 121 3.82 23.48 -56.59
CA ASN A 121 3.17 24.74 -56.92
C ASN A 121 2.33 25.29 -55.77
N VAL A 122 2.37 24.63 -54.61
CA VAL A 122 1.64 25.01 -53.38
C VAL A 122 2.66 25.22 -52.26
N PRO A 123 2.35 26.08 -51.30
CA PRO A 123 3.19 26.23 -50.11
C PRO A 123 3.33 24.91 -49.37
N CYS A 124 4.50 24.56 -48.88
CA CYS A 124 4.77 23.32 -48.19
C CYS A 124 5.90 23.46 -47.16
N TRP A 125 5.89 22.57 -46.19
CA TRP A 125 7.01 22.34 -45.28
C TRP A 125 7.80 21.11 -45.74
N THR A 126 9.11 21.20 -45.75
CA THR A 126 9.99 20.15 -46.30
C THR A 126 11.38 20.17 -45.69
N ASN A 127 12.04 19.02 -45.62
CA ASN A 127 13.42 18.84 -45.16
C ASN A 127 14.43 18.93 -46.36
N ILE A 128 13.99 19.20 -47.60
CA ILE A 128 14.76 19.02 -48.82
C ILE A 128 15.96 19.99 -48.91
N PHE A 129 15.97 21.04 -48.11
CA PHE A 129 17.08 21.98 -48.07
C PHE A 129 17.91 21.84 -46.80
N ALA A 130 18.75 20.79 -46.73
CA ALA A 130 20.03 20.97 -46.06
C ALA A 130 20.83 21.94 -46.92
N HIS A 131 20.54 23.23 -46.83
CA HIS A 131 21.34 24.23 -47.50
C HIS A 131 22.75 24.13 -46.90
N ASP A 132 23.77 24.27 -47.76
CA ASP A 132 25.17 24.54 -47.38
C ASP A 132 25.29 25.82 -46.49
N SER A 133 24.37 26.00 -45.57
CA SER A 133 24.35 27.11 -44.66
C SER A 133 25.39 26.89 -43.57
N VAL A 134 26.11 27.90 -43.33
CA VAL A 134 27.24 28.17 -42.46
C VAL A 134 27.20 27.51 -41.04
N LYS A 135 26.17 26.73 -40.67
CA LYS A 135 25.95 26.22 -39.30
C LYS A 135 25.86 24.71 -39.15
N ASN A 136 25.91 23.92 -40.19
CA ASN A 136 25.85 22.43 -40.04
C ASN A 136 24.70 21.91 -39.14
N GLU A 137 23.58 22.64 -39.09
CA GLU A 137 22.42 22.37 -38.22
C GLU A 137 21.25 21.85 -39.05
N ALA A 138 20.57 20.79 -38.54
CA ALA A 138 19.39 20.24 -39.20
C ALA A 138 18.22 21.25 -39.17
N THR A 139 17.61 21.48 -40.34
CA THR A 139 16.53 22.46 -40.49
C THR A 139 15.32 21.87 -41.19
N ILE A 140 14.16 22.49 -40.95
CA ILE A 140 12.96 22.31 -41.75
C ILE A 140 12.64 23.65 -42.45
N SER A 141 12.24 23.59 -43.70
CA SER A 141 12.06 24.77 -44.53
C SER A 141 10.59 24.95 -44.89
N PHE A 142 10.07 26.15 -44.69
CA PHE A 142 8.80 26.57 -45.28
C PHE A 142 9.07 27.14 -46.69
N CYS A 143 8.51 26.49 -47.71
CA CYS A 143 8.66 26.83 -49.11
C CYS A 143 7.38 27.53 -49.61
N LEU A 144 7.53 28.78 -50.02
CA LEU A 144 6.44 29.59 -50.56
C LEU A 144 6.75 29.93 -52.02
N PRO A 145 6.07 29.28 -52.99
CA PRO A 145 6.32 29.55 -54.44
C PRO A 145 5.85 30.95 -54.83
N ILE A 146 6.68 31.64 -55.61
CA ILE A 146 6.42 32.99 -56.07
C ILE A 146 5.91 32.94 -57.49
N PHE A 147 4.68 33.47 -57.69
CA PHE A 147 4.01 33.51 -58.99
C PHE A 147 3.92 34.94 -59.55
N ARG A 148 4.17 35.09 -60.82
CA ARG A 148 3.92 36.30 -61.53
C ARG A 148 3.25 35.97 -62.87
N GLN A 149 2.13 36.62 -63.18
CA GLN A 149 1.30 36.29 -64.33
C GLN A 149 1.02 34.79 -64.51
N GLN A 150 0.65 34.12 -63.42
CA GLN A 150 0.36 32.66 -63.32
C GLN A 150 1.57 31.76 -63.59
N LYS A 151 2.77 32.30 -63.77
CA LYS A 151 3.99 31.53 -63.94
C LYS A 151 4.80 31.58 -62.66
N LYS A 152 5.29 30.41 -62.22
CA LYS A 152 6.21 30.31 -61.10
C LYS A 152 7.55 30.95 -61.49
N VAL A 153 7.95 32.01 -60.81
CA VAL A 153 9.17 32.82 -61.13
C VAL A 153 10.24 32.68 -60.05
N GLY A 154 9.93 32.08 -58.97
CA GLY A 154 10.86 31.84 -57.87
C GLY A 154 10.24 31.16 -56.71
N MET A 155 10.97 31.04 -55.59
CA MET A 155 10.56 30.46 -54.35
C MET A 155 11.18 31.22 -53.18
N LEU A 156 10.37 31.52 -52.16
CA LEU A 156 10.83 31.95 -50.86
C LEU A 156 10.96 30.73 -50.00
N VAL A 157 12.11 30.53 -49.38
CA VAL A 157 12.41 29.42 -48.47
C VAL A 157 12.79 30.03 -47.12
N ALA A 158 12.08 29.70 -46.07
CA ALA A 158 12.38 30.15 -44.71
C ALA A 158 12.74 28.94 -43.85
N ASP A 159 13.93 28.95 -43.31
CA ASP A 159 14.50 27.80 -42.56
C ASP A 159 14.33 27.99 -41.07
N VAL A 160 13.85 26.92 -40.43
CA VAL A 160 13.64 26.81 -38.98
C VAL A 160 14.52 25.70 -38.43
N SER A 161 15.24 25.96 -37.34
CA SER A 161 16.11 24.98 -36.70
C SER A 161 15.31 23.88 -36.02
N LEU A 162 15.62 22.61 -36.33
CA LEU A 162 15.05 21.45 -35.63
C LEU A 162 15.52 21.37 -34.17
N THR A 163 16.74 21.83 -33.90
CA THR A 163 17.27 21.94 -32.55
C THR A 163 16.47 22.94 -31.72
N LEU A 164 16.12 24.09 -32.29
CA LEU A 164 15.28 25.09 -31.65
C LEU A 164 13.86 24.53 -31.36
N LEU A 165 13.24 23.89 -32.35
CA LEU A 165 11.93 23.26 -32.20
C LEU A 165 11.95 22.18 -31.13
N SER A 166 13.00 21.34 -31.12
CA SER A 166 13.20 20.30 -30.09
C SER A 166 13.33 20.90 -28.70
N LYS A 167 14.08 22.00 -28.56
CA LYS A 167 14.22 22.67 -27.26
C LYS A 167 12.89 23.20 -26.74
N ILE A 168 12.08 23.84 -27.58
CA ILE A 168 10.78 24.38 -27.21
C ILE A 168 9.79 23.24 -26.87
N ALA A 169 9.79 22.16 -27.64
CA ALA A 169 8.97 21.00 -27.37
C ALA A 169 9.34 20.33 -26.02
N LEU A 170 10.63 20.26 -25.69
CA LEU A 170 11.13 19.69 -24.45
C LEU A 170 10.81 20.54 -23.21
N GLU A 171 10.52 21.83 -23.34
CA GLU A 171 10.04 22.67 -22.23
C GLU A 171 8.64 22.24 -21.75
N SER A 172 7.86 21.60 -22.62
CA SER A 172 6.50 21.11 -22.30
C SER A 172 6.47 19.68 -21.74
N LYS A 173 7.62 19.03 -21.51
CA LYS A 173 7.67 17.63 -21.08
C LYS A 173 6.97 17.38 -19.74
N PRO A 174 6.27 16.24 -19.55
CA PRO A 174 5.49 15.95 -18.33
C PRO A 174 6.33 15.60 -17.11
N SER A 175 7.58 15.16 -17.31
CA SER A 175 8.50 14.77 -16.23
C SER A 175 9.97 15.01 -16.63
N PRO A 176 10.93 14.97 -15.68
CA PRO A 176 12.35 15.21 -15.96
C PRO A 176 12.95 14.29 -17.01
N ASN A 177 12.60 12.99 -17.01
CA ASN A 177 13.16 12.00 -17.93
C ASN A 177 12.25 11.69 -19.13
N SER A 178 11.05 12.28 -19.18
CA SER A 178 10.19 12.20 -20.35
C SER A 178 10.72 13.08 -21.47
N TYR A 179 10.37 12.77 -22.70
CA TYR A 179 10.70 13.58 -23.84
C TYR A 179 9.62 13.54 -24.92
N CYS A 180 9.60 14.62 -25.70
CA CYS A 180 8.70 14.77 -26.84
C CYS A 180 9.43 14.40 -28.11
N THR A 181 8.70 13.82 -29.06
CA THR A 181 9.18 13.51 -30.41
C THR A 181 8.14 13.93 -31.44
N LEU A 182 8.60 14.34 -32.64
CA LEU A 182 7.73 14.61 -33.76
C LEU A 182 8.31 13.90 -34.98
N LEU A 183 7.51 13.11 -35.64
CA LEU A 183 7.87 12.38 -36.86
C LEU A 183 7.20 13.01 -38.05
N GLY A 184 7.94 13.08 -39.14
CA GLY A 184 7.41 13.40 -40.46
C GLY A 184 6.53 12.25 -41.00
N HIS A 185 5.86 12.50 -42.11
CA HIS A 185 5.01 11.52 -42.79
C HIS A 185 5.77 10.27 -43.29
N ASP A 186 7.08 10.37 -43.43
CA ASP A 186 8.00 9.29 -43.84
C ASP A 186 8.70 8.60 -42.64
N GLY A 187 8.42 9.03 -41.40
CA GLY A 187 9.09 8.56 -40.21
C GLY A 187 10.41 9.25 -39.88
N THR A 188 10.71 10.38 -40.52
CA THR A 188 11.91 11.18 -40.22
C THR A 188 11.70 11.98 -38.93
N PHE A 189 12.70 12.00 -38.03
CA PHE A 189 12.65 12.78 -36.80
C PHE A 189 12.75 14.29 -37.08
N ILE A 190 11.67 15.01 -36.77
CA ILE A 190 11.62 16.48 -36.81
C ILE A 190 11.98 17.04 -35.42
N ILE A 191 11.53 16.39 -34.36
CA ILE A 191 11.83 16.72 -32.96
C ILE A 191 12.30 15.48 -32.24
N ASN A 192 13.44 15.58 -31.56
CA ASN A 192 13.98 14.58 -30.68
C ASN A 192 14.95 15.22 -29.68
N PRO A 193 15.07 14.76 -28.43
CA PRO A 193 16.06 15.27 -27.47
C PRO A 193 17.51 15.03 -27.92
N ASP A 194 17.74 13.93 -28.64
CA ASP A 194 19.04 13.65 -29.23
C ASP A 194 19.14 14.28 -30.60
N SER A 195 19.89 15.37 -30.66
CA SER A 195 20.12 16.10 -31.94
C SER A 195 20.81 15.24 -33.00
N SER A 196 21.49 14.17 -32.61
CA SER A 196 22.20 13.29 -33.56
C SER A 196 21.25 12.44 -34.42
N VAL A 197 19.98 12.27 -33.98
CA VAL A 197 18.94 11.51 -34.72
C VAL A 197 18.00 12.43 -35.53
N LEU A 198 18.10 13.74 -35.37
CA LEU A 198 17.32 14.69 -36.17
C LEU A 198 17.60 14.48 -37.65
N ASP A 199 16.58 14.59 -38.49
CA ASP A 199 16.61 14.32 -39.93
C ASP A 199 16.95 12.85 -40.30
N LYS A 200 16.95 11.94 -39.31
CA LYS A 200 17.09 10.48 -39.55
C LYS A 200 15.75 9.78 -39.46
N ASN A 201 15.63 8.70 -40.22
CA ASN A 201 14.41 7.88 -40.25
C ASN A 201 14.36 6.93 -39.05
N ILE A 202 13.23 6.91 -38.33
CA ILE A 202 13.02 6.05 -37.14
C ILE A 202 13.09 4.55 -37.49
N PHE A 203 12.56 4.16 -38.66
CA PHE A 203 12.57 2.76 -39.10
C PHE A 203 13.98 2.25 -39.30
N ALA A 204 14.88 3.06 -39.89
CA ALA A 204 16.28 2.70 -40.08
C ALA A 204 17.00 2.52 -38.72
N ILE A 205 16.70 3.40 -37.74
CA ILE A 205 17.30 3.34 -36.41
C ILE A 205 16.77 2.11 -35.66
N ALA A 206 15.45 1.87 -35.68
CA ALA A 206 14.81 0.75 -34.98
C ALA A 206 15.19 -0.62 -35.58
N ASP A 207 15.35 -0.69 -36.91
CA ASP A 207 15.83 -1.91 -37.59
C ASP A 207 17.27 -2.24 -37.19
N GLN A 208 18.14 -1.23 -37.11
CA GLN A 208 19.50 -1.38 -36.60
C GLN A 208 19.54 -1.88 -35.14
N ALA A 209 18.65 -1.38 -34.30
CA ALA A 209 18.52 -1.75 -32.91
C ALA A 209 17.81 -3.10 -32.74
N LYS A 210 17.15 -3.63 -33.77
CA LYS A 210 16.28 -4.81 -33.74
C LYS A 210 15.15 -4.68 -32.72
N ASP A 211 14.50 -3.54 -32.67
CA ASP A 211 13.43 -3.21 -31.71
C ASP A 211 12.08 -3.21 -32.44
N PRO A 212 11.36 -4.33 -32.43
CA PRO A 212 10.08 -4.48 -33.13
C PRO A 212 8.97 -3.62 -32.52
N GLU A 213 9.03 -3.32 -31.20
CA GLU A 213 8.00 -2.53 -30.52
C GLU A 213 8.07 -1.06 -30.95
N VAL A 214 9.27 -0.53 -31.14
CA VAL A 214 9.48 0.83 -31.65
C VAL A 214 9.00 0.92 -33.10
N ILE A 215 9.26 -0.10 -33.94
CA ILE A 215 8.78 -0.14 -35.33
C ILE A 215 7.25 -0.09 -35.38
N GLU A 216 6.58 -0.89 -34.54
CA GLU A 216 5.12 -0.91 -34.49
C GLU A 216 4.52 0.44 -34.07
N VAL A 217 5.10 1.11 -33.06
CA VAL A 217 4.67 2.43 -32.62
C VAL A 217 4.94 3.48 -33.71
N ALA A 218 6.12 3.43 -34.33
CA ALA A 218 6.47 4.35 -35.40
C ALA A 218 5.51 4.19 -36.61
N GLN A 219 5.15 2.98 -36.96
CA GLN A 219 4.20 2.70 -38.01
C GLN A 219 2.81 3.26 -37.69
N ALA A 220 2.30 3.02 -36.45
CA ALA A 220 1.03 3.60 -35.99
C ALA A 220 1.05 5.14 -36.04
N MET A 221 2.18 5.76 -35.67
CA MET A 221 2.37 7.21 -35.75
C MET A 221 2.30 7.71 -37.20
N VAL A 222 3.01 7.08 -38.11
CA VAL A 222 3.04 7.47 -39.55
C VAL A 222 1.66 7.24 -40.21
N GLU A 223 0.93 6.19 -39.82
CA GLU A 223 -0.42 5.93 -40.30
C GLU A 223 -1.48 6.92 -39.72
N GLY A 224 -1.06 7.81 -38.81
CA GLY A 224 -1.93 8.83 -38.20
C GLY A 224 -2.86 8.27 -37.12
N ALA A 225 -2.49 7.18 -36.47
CA ALA A 225 -3.23 6.64 -35.33
C ALA A 225 -3.07 7.53 -34.08
N THR A 226 -4.09 7.49 -33.22
CA THR A 226 -4.05 8.12 -31.88
C THR A 226 -4.11 7.04 -30.84
N GLY A 227 -3.19 7.06 -29.88
CA GLY A 227 -3.18 6.05 -28.82
C GLY A 227 -1.99 6.16 -27.89
N PHE A 228 -1.80 5.12 -27.13
CA PHE A 228 -0.58 4.91 -26.33
C PHE A 228 -0.21 3.43 -26.33
N LYS A 229 1.08 3.15 -26.19
CA LYS A 229 1.59 1.79 -26.04
C LYS A 229 2.68 1.79 -24.98
N GLN A 230 2.73 0.72 -24.19
CA GLN A 230 3.85 0.46 -23.29
C GLN A 230 4.89 -0.36 -24.06
N ILE A 231 6.11 0.13 -24.09
CA ILE A 231 7.24 -0.52 -24.76
C ILE A 231 8.49 -0.43 -23.90
N GLU A 232 9.44 -1.31 -24.13
CA GLU A 232 10.75 -1.24 -23.52
C GLU A 232 11.70 -0.39 -24.40
N LEU A 233 12.11 0.77 -23.91
CA LEU A 233 13.06 1.66 -24.61
C LEU A 233 14.37 1.73 -23.84
N TYR A 234 15.47 1.33 -24.47
CA TYR A 234 16.81 1.33 -23.87
C TYR A 234 16.87 0.61 -22.51
N GLY A 235 16.17 -0.54 -22.37
CA GLY A 235 16.11 -1.31 -21.13
C GLY A 235 15.24 -0.70 -20.04
N LYS A 236 14.34 0.22 -20.39
CA LYS A 236 13.39 0.86 -19.47
C LYS A 236 11.97 0.79 -20.01
N ASP A 237 11.06 0.29 -19.19
CA ASP A 237 9.63 0.35 -19.50
C ASP A 237 9.18 1.80 -19.63
N SER A 238 8.51 2.13 -20.74
CA SER A 238 8.06 3.47 -21.06
C SER A 238 6.69 3.44 -21.72
N TYR A 239 5.88 4.45 -21.43
CA TYR A 239 4.62 4.68 -22.12
C TYR A 239 4.86 5.69 -23.26
N VAL A 240 4.54 5.29 -24.47
CA VAL A 240 4.62 6.15 -25.64
C VAL A 240 3.21 6.56 -26.05
N PHE A 241 2.91 7.83 -25.91
CA PHE A 241 1.65 8.45 -26.37
C PHE A 241 1.89 9.04 -27.75
N TYR A 242 0.94 8.90 -28.65
CA TYR A 242 1.06 9.43 -29.99
C TYR A 242 -0.29 9.86 -30.55
N LYS A 243 -0.24 10.90 -31.38
CA LYS A 243 -1.39 11.40 -32.15
C LYS A 243 -0.92 12.11 -33.42
N PRO A 244 -1.78 12.17 -34.45
CA PRO A 244 -1.47 12.98 -35.63
C PRO A 244 -1.32 14.47 -35.27
N PHE A 245 -0.44 15.15 -35.96
CA PHE A 245 -0.23 16.60 -35.83
C PHE A 245 -1.33 17.33 -36.56
N GLU A 246 -2.39 17.64 -35.87
CA GLU A 246 -3.55 18.35 -36.39
C GLU A 246 -3.36 19.86 -36.22
N ARG A 247 -3.60 20.61 -37.27
CA ARG A 247 -3.51 22.07 -37.31
C ARG A 247 -4.89 22.68 -37.34
N SER A 248 -5.12 23.70 -36.52
CA SER A 248 -6.36 24.49 -36.56
C SER A 248 -6.38 25.45 -37.73
N SER A 249 -7.53 25.70 -38.34
CA SER A 249 -7.64 26.73 -39.38
C SER A 249 -7.37 28.11 -38.76
N ALA A 250 -6.48 28.88 -39.39
CA ALA A 250 -6.10 30.20 -38.91
C ALA A 250 -5.77 31.14 -40.10
N PRO A 251 -6.04 32.46 -39.98
CA PRO A 251 -5.66 33.41 -41.02
C PRO A 251 -4.15 33.44 -41.27
N GLY A 252 -3.78 33.39 -42.56
CA GLY A 252 -2.35 33.37 -42.94
C GLY A 252 -1.68 32.01 -42.88
N ARG A 253 -2.44 30.94 -42.63
CA ARG A 253 -1.99 29.56 -42.74
C ARG A 253 -1.99 29.12 -44.21
N TYR A 254 -0.90 28.55 -44.62
CA TYR A 254 -0.73 28.07 -45.99
C TYR A 254 -0.84 26.56 -46.14
N THR A 255 -0.57 25.81 -45.05
CA THR A 255 -0.57 24.35 -45.07
C THR A 255 -1.45 23.80 -43.94
N GLU A 256 -2.57 23.15 -44.26
CA GLU A 256 -3.49 22.61 -43.27
C GLU A 256 -3.05 21.20 -42.78
N LYS A 257 -2.48 20.39 -43.65
CA LYS A 257 -2.07 19.01 -43.33
C LYS A 257 -0.58 18.85 -43.61
N LEU A 258 0.15 18.45 -42.58
CA LEU A 258 1.59 18.19 -42.68
C LEU A 258 1.91 16.70 -42.78
N GLY A 259 0.99 15.82 -42.37
CA GLY A 259 1.19 14.38 -42.27
C GLY A 259 2.15 13.98 -41.14
N TRP A 260 2.41 14.89 -40.21
CA TRP A 260 3.29 14.65 -39.08
C TRP A 260 2.54 13.95 -37.95
N SER A 261 3.30 13.29 -37.07
CA SER A 261 2.77 12.67 -35.87
C SER A 261 3.61 13.05 -34.64
N ALA A 262 2.92 13.50 -33.62
CA ALA A 262 3.54 13.88 -32.36
C ALA A 262 3.53 12.70 -31.39
N GLY A 263 4.62 12.52 -30.64
CA GLY A 263 4.76 11.51 -29.61
C GLY A 263 5.38 12.05 -28.34
N ILE A 264 5.05 11.42 -27.21
CA ILE A 264 5.69 11.65 -25.91
C ILE A 264 6.09 10.29 -25.35
N VAL A 265 7.36 10.18 -24.99
CA VAL A 265 7.89 9.04 -24.25
C VAL A 265 7.92 9.37 -22.77
N TYR A 266 7.18 8.59 -21.98
CA TYR A 266 7.03 8.79 -20.56
C TYR A 266 7.51 7.53 -19.80
N PRO A 267 8.71 7.54 -19.21
CA PRO A 267 9.26 6.40 -18.51
C PRO A 267 8.37 5.97 -17.34
N GLU A 268 8.17 4.66 -17.17
CA GLU A 268 7.35 4.11 -16.09
C GLU A 268 7.87 4.52 -14.70
N ASN A 269 9.18 4.63 -14.54
CA ASN A 269 9.79 5.09 -13.30
C ASN A 269 9.40 6.53 -12.93
N ASP A 270 9.18 7.40 -13.90
CA ASP A 270 8.74 8.77 -13.63
C ASP A 270 7.26 8.84 -13.25
N ILE A 271 6.47 7.86 -13.71
CA ILE A 271 5.05 7.73 -13.36
C ILE A 271 4.89 7.12 -11.96
N PHE A 272 5.60 6.03 -11.68
CA PHE A 272 5.41 5.23 -10.48
C PHE A 272 6.54 5.36 -9.46
N GLY A 273 7.62 6.10 -9.75
CA GLY A 273 8.79 6.20 -8.87
C GLY A 273 8.43 6.76 -7.49
N ASP A 274 7.78 7.91 -7.46
CA ASP A 274 7.33 8.54 -6.21
C ASP A 274 6.29 7.68 -5.48
N TYR A 275 5.40 7.05 -6.24
CA TYR A 275 4.42 6.13 -5.70
C TYR A 275 5.06 4.91 -5.05
N ASN A 276 6.04 4.28 -5.70
CA ASN A 276 6.77 3.15 -5.14
C ASN A 276 7.53 3.53 -3.87
N HIS A 277 8.15 4.72 -3.84
CA HIS A 277 8.82 5.23 -2.66
C HIS A 277 7.85 5.44 -1.47
N LEU A 278 6.69 6.03 -1.73
CA LEU A 278 5.62 6.18 -0.74
C LEU A 278 5.13 4.82 -0.25
N LEU A 279 4.97 3.86 -1.15
CA LEU A 279 4.56 2.50 -0.80
C LEU A 279 5.55 1.83 0.16
N TYR A 280 6.86 1.88 -0.13
CA TYR A 280 7.88 1.35 0.78
C TYR A 280 7.84 2.03 2.14
N THR A 281 7.66 3.35 2.16
CA THR A 281 7.54 4.13 3.41
C THR A 281 6.32 3.69 4.23
N VAL A 282 5.16 3.56 3.61
CA VAL A 282 3.93 3.06 4.26
C VAL A 282 4.11 1.64 4.78
N LEU A 283 4.76 0.76 4.02
CA LEU A 283 5.03 -0.62 4.41
C LEU A 283 5.97 -0.69 5.61
N ILE A 284 7.01 0.13 5.65
CA ILE A 284 7.93 0.22 6.81
C ILE A 284 7.16 0.70 8.05
N ILE A 285 6.34 1.75 7.92
CA ILE A 285 5.51 2.26 9.01
C ILE A 285 4.52 1.19 9.50
N ALA A 286 3.90 0.46 8.59
CA ALA A 286 2.96 -0.62 8.92
C ALA A 286 3.66 -1.76 9.68
N ILE A 287 4.86 -2.18 9.25
CA ILE A 287 5.65 -3.19 9.94
C ILE A 287 6.08 -2.71 11.33
N ALA A 288 6.59 -1.48 11.43
CA ALA A 288 7.00 -0.88 12.70
C ALA A 288 5.81 -0.75 13.67
N GLY A 289 4.66 -0.30 13.18
CA GLY A 289 3.42 -0.20 13.95
C GLY A 289 2.93 -1.56 14.42
N MET A 290 3.02 -2.59 13.58
CA MET A 290 2.65 -3.96 13.95
C MET A 290 3.57 -4.54 15.03
N LEU A 291 4.88 -4.31 14.94
CA LEU A 291 5.84 -4.72 15.97
C LEU A 291 5.59 -4.01 17.30
N LEU A 292 5.33 -2.70 17.26
CA LEU A 292 4.97 -1.92 18.45
C LEU A 292 3.68 -2.45 19.09
N LEU A 293 2.67 -2.71 18.29
CA LEU A 293 1.38 -3.22 18.75
C LEU A 293 1.51 -4.62 19.34
N LEU A 294 2.35 -5.50 18.77
CA LEU A 294 2.69 -6.80 19.34
C LEU A 294 3.30 -6.65 20.73
N LEU A 295 4.27 -5.73 20.88
CA LEU A 295 4.94 -5.49 22.15
C LEU A 295 3.99 -4.93 23.21
N LEU A 296 3.13 -3.98 22.83
CA LEU A 296 2.09 -3.45 23.70
C LEU A 296 1.05 -4.51 24.09
N CYS A 297 0.58 -5.29 23.13
CA CYS A 297 -0.38 -6.37 23.36
C CYS A 297 0.20 -7.43 24.30
N GLN A 298 1.46 -7.82 24.09
CA GLN A 298 2.15 -8.79 24.92
C GLN A 298 2.35 -8.30 26.34
N THR A 299 2.76 -7.03 26.52
CA THR A 299 2.92 -6.43 27.86
C THR A 299 1.59 -6.27 28.58
N PHE A 300 0.54 -5.85 27.88
CA PHE A 300 -0.79 -5.70 28.44
C PHE A 300 -1.38 -7.05 28.87
N ILE A 301 -1.40 -8.04 27.99
CA ILE A 301 -1.93 -9.37 28.28
C ILE A 301 -1.12 -10.06 29.37
N TYR A 302 0.22 -9.91 29.38
CA TYR A 302 1.06 -10.46 30.45
C TYR A 302 0.69 -9.87 31.81
N ARG A 303 0.49 -8.54 31.89
CA ARG A 303 0.08 -7.87 33.14
C ARG A 303 -1.31 -8.30 33.59
N GLN A 304 -2.26 -8.44 32.68
CA GLN A 304 -3.63 -8.84 33.00
C GLN A 304 -3.73 -10.31 33.44
N LEU A 305 -2.92 -11.20 32.89
CA LEU A 305 -2.94 -12.62 33.22
C LEU A 305 -1.99 -13.02 34.37
N ALA A 306 -1.11 -12.12 34.81
CA ALA A 306 -0.20 -12.40 35.92
C ALA A 306 -0.91 -12.80 37.21
N PRO A 307 -2.01 -12.12 37.65
CA PRO A 307 -2.77 -12.53 38.83
C PRO A 307 -3.40 -13.94 38.72
N LEU A 308 -3.88 -14.30 37.54
CA LEU A 308 -4.45 -15.64 37.30
C LEU A 308 -3.42 -16.76 37.45
N ARG A 309 -2.17 -16.51 37.02
CA ARG A 309 -1.05 -17.45 37.23
C ARG A 309 -0.72 -17.60 38.71
N LEU A 310 -0.79 -16.51 39.46
CA LEU A 310 -0.58 -16.51 40.90
C LEU A 310 -1.68 -17.34 41.59
N LEU A 311 -2.95 -17.09 41.25
CA LEU A 311 -4.08 -17.85 41.77
C LEU A 311 -3.98 -19.36 41.47
N SER A 312 -3.58 -19.70 40.23
CA SER A 312 -3.37 -21.11 39.85
C SER A 312 -2.27 -21.78 40.67
N ARG A 313 -1.16 -21.07 40.95
CA ARG A 313 -0.09 -21.61 41.81
C ARG A 313 -0.53 -21.73 43.27
N SER A 314 -1.25 -20.73 43.77
CA SER A 314 -1.78 -20.79 45.15
C SER A 314 -2.81 -21.91 45.31
N ALA A 315 -3.65 -22.14 44.27
CA ALA A 315 -4.57 -23.29 44.26
C ALA A 315 -3.84 -24.63 44.36
N GLN A 316 -2.73 -24.78 43.61
CA GLN A 316 -1.89 -25.97 43.65
C GLN A 316 -1.31 -26.19 45.07
N ARG A 317 -0.81 -25.12 45.70
CA ARG A 317 -0.22 -25.19 47.06
C ARG A 317 -1.26 -25.52 48.12
N ILE A 318 -2.46 -24.97 48.01
CA ILE A 318 -3.58 -25.32 48.88
C ILE A 318 -3.93 -26.82 48.70
N ALA A 319 -3.91 -27.31 47.46
CA ALA A 319 -4.13 -28.74 47.20
C ALA A 319 -3.02 -29.62 47.78
N ASP A 320 -1.79 -29.13 47.82
CA ASP A 320 -0.63 -29.80 48.42
C ASP A 320 -0.60 -29.67 49.96
N GLY A 321 -1.61 -29.01 50.56
CA GLY A 321 -1.77 -28.93 52.01
C GLY A 321 -1.14 -27.69 52.67
N TYR A 322 -0.64 -26.72 51.89
CA TYR A 322 -0.06 -25.46 52.40
C TYR A 322 -1.13 -24.37 52.46
N TYR A 323 -1.86 -24.28 53.57
CA TYR A 323 -3.00 -23.37 53.74
C TYR A 323 -2.61 -21.98 54.23
N ASP A 324 -1.40 -21.80 54.81
CA ASP A 324 -1.00 -20.58 55.51
C ASP A 324 -0.18 -19.59 54.64
N GLU A 325 0.05 -19.91 53.39
CA GLU A 325 0.85 -19.04 52.49
C GLU A 325 0.03 -17.82 52.05
N PRO A 326 0.46 -16.59 52.40
CA PRO A 326 -0.34 -15.41 52.14
C PRO A 326 -0.47 -15.10 50.62
N ILE A 327 -1.70 -14.96 50.14
CA ILE A 327 -1.97 -14.47 48.79
C ILE A 327 -1.90 -12.93 48.81
N PRO A 328 -1.03 -12.29 47.99
CA PRO A 328 -0.90 -10.82 47.94
C PRO A 328 -2.22 -10.14 47.62
N ASP A 329 -2.38 -8.92 48.13
CA ASP A 329 -3.55 -8.10 47.81
C ASP A 329 -3.53 -7.69 46.31
N SER A 330 -4.66 -7.78 45.66
CA SER A 330 -4.82 -7.24 44.31
C SER A 330 -4.94 -5.73 44.34
N ARG A 331 -4.14 -5.05 43.52
CA ARG A 331 -4.32 -3.63 43.25
C ARG A 331 -5.35 -3.37 42.16
N GLN A 332 -5.87 -4.40 41.50
CA GLN A 332 -6.83 -4.28 40.41
C GLN A 332 -8.25 -4.30 40.98
N GLN A 333 -9.09 -3.41 40.44
CA GLN A 333 -10.51 -3.28 40.86
C GLN A 333 -11.46 -3.98 39.87
N ASP A 334 -10.91 -4.78 38.94
CA ASP A 334 -11.62 -5.52 37.91
C ASP A 334 -12.12 -6.91 38.42
N GLU A 335 -12.63 -7.71 37.48
CA GLU A 335 -13.12 -9.08 37.77
C GLU A 335 -12.00 -9.99 38.30
N VAL A 336 -10.76 -9.78 37.83
CA VAL A 336 -9.60 -10.55 38.28
C VAL A 336 -9.21 -10.18 39.70
N GLY A 337 -9.26 -8.92 40.06
CA GLY A 337 -9.03 -8.44 41.41
C GLY A 337 -10.09 -8.93 42.38
N ARG A 338 -11.39 -8.95 41.99
CA ARG A 338 -12.47 -9.54 42.77
C ARG A 338 -12.27 -11.05 42.98
N LEU A 339 -11.89 -11.76 41.92
CA LEU A 339 -11.59 -13.18 41.99
C LEU A 339 -10.46 -13.47 43.00
N GLN A 340 -9.38 -12.66 42.96
CA GLN A 340 -8.25 -12.78 43.87
C GLN A 340 -8.67 -12.54 45.33
N LYS A 341 -9.52 -11.55 45.58
CA LYS A 341 -10.08 -11.26 46.92
C LYS A 341 -10.92 -12.41 47.44
N HIS A 342 -11.82 -12.96 46.63
CA HIS A 342 -12.65 -14.10 47.05
C HIS A 342 -11.83 -15.36 47.24
N PHE A 343 -10.82 -15.60 46.43
CA PHE A 343 -9.93 -16.74 46.59
C PHE A 343 -9.13 -16.66 47.87
N ARG A 344 -8.65 -15.46 48.25
CA ARG A 344 -7.96 -15.21 49.52
C ARG A 344 -8.89 -15.44 50.71
N GLN A 345 -10.15 -14.97 50.66
CA GLN A 345 -11.13 -15.22 51.68
C GLN A 345 -11.41 -16.73 51.87
N MET A 346 -11.50 -17.44 50.76
CA MET A 346 -11.64 -18.89 50.75
C MET A 346 -10.44 -19.57 51.42
N GLN A 347 -9.20 -19.16 51.06
CA GLN A 347 -7.99 -19.72 51.65
C GLN A 347 -7.96 -19.50 53.18
N GLN A 348 -8.23 -18.27 53.64
CA GLN A 348 -8.26 -17.93 55.06
C GLN A 348 -9.30 -18.78 55.81
N SER A 349 -10.48 -18.93 55.24
CA SER A 349 -11.53 -19.77 55.82
C SER A 349 -11.11 -21.23 55.88
N LEU A 350 -10.43 -21.74 54.85
CA LEU A 350 -9.87 -23.08 54.83
C LEU A 350 -8.76 -23.28 55.89
N ALA A 351 -7.82 -22.34 55.96
CA ALA A 351 -6.75 -22.39 56.95
C ALA A 351 -7.29 -22.42 58.39
N THR A 352 -8.24 -21.53 58.68
CA THR A 352 -8.92 -21.51 60.01
C THR A 352 -9.60 -22.86 60.30
N ARG A 353 -10.36 -23.40 59.35
CA ARG A 353 -11.11 -24.67 59.55
C ARG A 353 -10.16 -25.86 59.68
N VAL A 354 -9.07 -25.90 58.89
CA VAL A 354 -8.05 -26.95 59.00
C VAL A 354 -7.32 -26.83 60.32
N GLY A 355 -7.04 -25.62 60.79
CA GLY A 355 -6.48 -25.34 62.11
C GLY A 355 -7.40 -25.81 63.24
N GLU A 356 -8.70 -25.43 63.16
CA GLU A 356 -9.75 -25.91 64.13
C GLU A 356 -9.90 -27.42 64.10
N MET A 357 -9.87 -28.03 62.88
CA MET A 357 -9.99 -29.48 62.74
C MET A 357 -8.74 -30.19 63.32
N LYS A 358 -7.55 -29.58 63.09
CA LYS A 358 -6.32 -30.12 63.70
C LYS A 358 -6.38 -30.04 65.24
N GLN A 359 -6.78 -28.87 65.75
CA GLN A 359 -7.01 -28.76 67.25
C GLN A 359 -8.07 -29.71 67.78
N LEU A 360 -9.16 -29.85 66.99
CA LEU A 360 -10.21 -30.79 67.35
C LEU A 360 -9.70 -32.23 67.27
N THR A 361 -8.86 -32.55 66.26
CA THR A 361 -8.26 -33.89 66.12
C THR A 361 -7.31 -34.19 67.29
N ASP A 362 -6.50 -33.21 67.66
CA ASP A 362 -5.54 -33.33 68.79
C ASP A 362 -6.31 -33.45 70.09
N THR A 363 -7.38 -32.65 70.25
CA THR A 363 -8.27 -32.75 71.43
C THR A 363 -9.03 -34.11 71.46
N LEU A 364 -9.49 -34.60 70.28
CA LEU A 364 -10.14 -35.91 70.16
C LEU A 364 -9.12 -37.03 70.39
N LYS A 365 -7.85 -36.84 69.96
CA LYS A 365 -6.80 -37.82 70.24
C LYS A 365 -6.51 -37.91 71.74
N GLN A 366 -6.39 -36.77 72.42
CA GLN A 366 -6.24 -36.71 73.88
C GLN A 366 -7.46 -37.32 74.59
N ARG A 367 -8.70 -36.95 74.18
CA ARG A 367 -9.90 -37.54 74.75
C ARG A 367 -10.07 -39.00 74.32
N GLY A 368 -9.58 -39.40 73.15
CA GLY A 368 -9.57 -40.79 72.70
C GLY A 368 -8.62 -41.65 73.52
N GLU A 369 -7.46 -41.09 73.91
CA GLU A 369 -6.58 -41.74 74.85
C GLU A 369 -7.17 -41.82 76.28
N GLU A 370 -7.93 -40.78 76.70
CA GLU A 370 -8.69 -40.78 77.92
C GLU A 370 -9.91 -41.69 77.82
N LEU A 371 -10.60 -41.68 76.65
CA LEU A 371 -11.75 -42.57 76.43
C LEU A 371 -11.34 -44.02 76.20
N GLN A 372 -10.16 -44.26 75.58
CA GLN A 372 -9.66 -45.60 75.40
C GLN A 372 -9.37 -46.26 76.72
N ARG A 373 -8.97 -45.50 77.75
CA ARG A 373 -8.92 -45.92 79.13
C ARG A 373 -10.33 -46.12 79.73
N ALA A 374 -11.35 -45.37 79.21
CA ALA A 374 -12.75 -45.57 79.64
C ALA A 374 -13.50 -46.53 78.71
N TYR A 375 -12.99 -46.81 77.50
CA TYR A 375 -13.64 -47.64 76.46
C TYR A 375 -13.42 -49.15 76.61
N GLU A 376 -12.40 -49.55 77.31
CA GLU A 376 -12.41 -50.94 77.76
C GLU A 376 -13.72 -51.27 78.48
N GLN A 377 -14.55 -50.22 78.77
CA GLN A 377 -15.92 -50.41 79.41
C GLN A 377 -17.09 -50.17 78.43
N ALA A 378 -16.91 -49.75 77.15
CA ALA A 378 -18.07 -49.47 76.30
C ALA A 378 -17.84 -49.80 74.81
N GLU A 379 -17.81 -51.06 74.46
CA GLU A 379 -17.61 -51.63 73.12
C GLU A 379 -18.71 -51.31 72.08
N GLY A 380 -19.76 -50.58 72.46
CA GLY A 380 -20.93 -50.36 71.65
C GLY A 380 -20.91 -49.03 70.80
N ALA A 381 -20.10 -48.05 71.19
CA ALA A 381 -20.15 -46.71 70.57
C ALA A 381 -19.24 -46.55 69.30
N GLU A 382 -18.32 -47.50 69.10
CA GLU A 382 -17.29 -47.34 68.04
C GLU A 382 -17.79 -47.59 66.60
N ARG A 383 -18.80 -48.48 66.45
CA ARG A 383 -19.34 -48.86 65.15
C ARG A 383 -20.10 -47.69 64.41
N MET A 384 -20.72 -46.82 65.17
CA MET A 384 -21.51 -45.74 64.60
C MET A 384 -20.62 -44.57 64.07
N LYS A 385 -19.49 -44.32 64.72
CA LYS A 385 -18.60 -43.17 64.35
C LYS A 385 -17.86 -43.36 63.05
N THR A 386 -17.44 -44.58 62.74
CA THR A 386 -16.68 -44.91 61.52
C THR A 386 -17.57 -44.88 60.28
N SER A 387 -18.82 -45.28 60.38
CA SER A 387 -19.80 -45.22 59.28
C SER A 387 -20.15 -43.77 58.86
N PHE A 388 -20.20 -42.89 59.84
CA PHE A 388 -20.49 -41.46 59.60
C PHE A 388 -19.37 -40.75 58.84
N LEU A 389 -18.09 -40.98 59.19
CA LEU A 389 -16.96 -40.37 58.53
C LEU A 389 -16.79 -40.85 57.07
N TYR A 390 -17.10 -42.11 56.79
CA TYR A 390 -17.06 -42.70 55.46
C TYR A 390 -18.13 -42.10 54.54
N ASN A 391 -19.36 -41.91 55.02
CA ASN A 391 -20.45 -41.30 54.28
C ASN A 391 -20.19 -39.83 54.01
N MET A 392 -19.59 -39.08 54.95
CA MET A 392 -19.20 -37.69 54.77
C MET A 392 -18.13 -37.48 53.67
N SER A 393 -17.11 -38.34 53.69
CA SER A 393 -16.03 -38.28 52.74
C SER A 393 -16.53 -38.46 51.27
N ASN A 394 -17.47 -39.43 51.09
CA ASN A 394 -18.03 -39.71 49.77
C ASN A 394 -18.99 -38.63 49.27
N GLN A 395 -19.75 -38.00 50.14
CA GLN A 395 -20.68 -36.93 49.75
C GLN A 395 -19.95 -35.60 49.39
N MET A 396 -18.79 -35.30 50.00
CA MET A 396 -18.00 -34.14 49.68
C MET A 396 -17.15 -34.31 48.40
N MET A 397 -16.74 -35.53 48.05
CA MET A 397 -15.86 -35.81 46.92
C MET A 397 -16.55 -35.54 45.58
N THR A 398 -17.86 -35.74 45.47
CA THR A 398 -18.62 -35.62 44.22
C THR A 398 -18.72 -34.19 43.70
N PRO A 399 -19.11 -33.17 44.49
CA PRO A 399 -19.17 -31.79 43.99
C PRO A 399 -17.79 -31.16 43.75
N VAL A 400 -16.78 -31.51 44.57
CA VAL A 400 -15.40 -31.05 44.36
C VAL A 400 -14.83 -31.55 43.04
N ARG A 401 -15.09 -32.80 42.69
CA ARG A 401 -14.67 -33.35 41.37
C ARG A 401 -15.40 -32.69 40.23
N GLY A 402 -16.64 -32.27 40.40
CA GLY A 402 -17.40 -31.53 39.41
C GLY A 402 -16.85 -30.13 39.15
N ILE A 403 -16.48 -29.39 40.19
CA ILE A 403 -15.82 -28.08 40.06
C ILE A 403 -14.50 -28.22 39.29
N TYR A 404 -13.69 -29.21 39.65
CA TYR A 404 -12.43 -29.48 38.96
C TYR A 404 -12.64 -29.76 37.47
N THR A 405 -13.68 -30.53 37.10
CA THR A 405 -14.00 -30.84 35.70
C THR A 405 -14.43 -29.59 34.92
N CYS A 406 -15.26 -28.73 35.51
CA CYS A 406 -15.68 -27.48 34.86
C CYS A 406 -14.50 -26.50 34.63
N VAL A 407 -13.63 -26.36 35.62
CA VAL A 407 -12.41 -25.55 35.52
C VAL A 407 -11.47 -26.09 34.43
N MET A 408 -11.32 -27.41 34.34
CA MET A 408 -10.51 -28.06 33.33
C MET A 408 -11.08 -27.90 31.91
N ASN A 409 -12.41 -27.90 31.76
CA ASN A 409 -13.07 -27.68 30.48
C ASN A 409 -12.91 -26.21 30.03
N ILE A 410 -13.02 -25.24 30.93
CA ILE A 410 -12.73 -23.85 30.64
C ILE A 410 -11.26 -23.67 30.19
N PHE A 411 -10.34 -24.36 30.88
CA PHE A 411 -8.90 -24.23 30.57
C PHE A 411 -8.49 -24.89 29.25
N LYS A 412 -9.16 -26.00 28.86
CA LYS A 412 -8.79 -26.81 27.72
C LYS A 412 -9.30 -26.25 26.37
N ASP A 413 -10.48 -25.64 26.38
CA ASP A 413 -11.21 -25.26 25.19
C ASP A 413 -11.42 -23.71 25.08
N TYR A 414 -10.66 -22.91 25.81
CA TYR A 414 -10.82 -21.45 25.95
C TYR A 414 -10.79 -20.68 24.61
N ALA A 415 -10.07 -21.19 23.61
CA ALA A 415 -9.97 -20.56 22.29
C ALA A 415 -11.17 -20.82 21.36
N GLU A 416 -12.04 -21.80 21.69
CA GLU A 416 -13.19 -22.23 20.89
C GLU A 416 -14.54 -21.97 21.58
N LEU A 417 -14.54 -21.55 22.86
CA LEU A 417 -15.74 -21.29 23.61
C LEU A 417 -16.34 -19.94 23.29
N SER A 418 -17.60 -19.92 22.85
CA SER A 418 -18.39 -18.68 22.78
C SER A 418 -18.62 -18.13 24.19
N ASP A 419 -18.79 -16.77 24.28
CA ASP A 419 -19.08 -16.08 25.56
C ASP A 419 -20.25 -16.73 26.34
N GLU A 420 -21.23 -17.25 25.65
CA GLU A 420 -22.41 -17.89 26.18
C GLU A 420 -22.09 -19.26 26.85
N LYS A 421 -21.19 -20.04 26.24
CA LYS A 421 -20.72 -21.31 26.81
C LYS A 421 -19.78 -21.10 28.01
N THR A 422 -18.98 -20.06 27.97
CA THR A 422 -18.10 -19.69 29.09
C THR A 422 -18.95 -19.28 30.30
N SER A 423 -19.99 -18.47 30.07
CA SER A 423 -20.95 -18.09 31.12
C SER A 423 -21.66 -19.31 31.73
N GLN A 424 -22.09 -20.25 30.89
CA GLN A 424 -22.73 -21.47 31.38
C GLN A 424 -21.82 -22.33 32.27
N LEU A 425 -20.54 -22.46 31.94
CA LEU A 425 -19.57 -23.20 32.74
C LEU A 425 -19.25 -22.53 34.08
N VAL A 426 -19.21 -21.20 34.09
CA VAL A 426 -19.04 -20.39 35.29
C VAL A 426 -20.27 -20.52 36.19
N ASP A 427 -21.48 -20.50 35.66
CA ASP A 427 -22.73 -20.71 36.38
C ASP A 427 -22.79 -22.12 37.00
N GLU A 428 -22.29 -23.12 36.27
CA GLU A 428 -22.23 -24.52 36.80
C GLU A 428 -21.21 -24.64 37.96
N ILE A 429 -20.09 -23.92 37.91
CA ILE A 429 -19.12 -23.85 39.02
C ILE A 429 -19.77 -23.20 40.24
N HIS A 430 -20.52 -22.12 40.08
CA HIS A 430 -21.28 -21.48 41.16
C HIS A 430 -22.31 -22.41 41.76
N LEU A 431 -23.11 -23.06 40.92
CA LEU A 431 -24.14 -24.01 41.38
C LEU A 431 -23.54 -25.16 42.23
N ARG A 432 -22.37 -25.68 41.81
CA ARG A 432 -21.70 -26.77 42.57
C ARG A 432 -21.01 -26.26 43.84
N GLY A 433 -20.58 -25.00 43.86
CA GLY A 433 -20.10 -24.30 45.05
C GLY A 433 -21.21 -24.16 46.09
N ASP A 434 -22.40 -23.78 45.64
CA ASP A 434 -23.59 -23.67 46.49
C ASP A 434 -24.01 -25.02 47.03
N MET A 435 -23.95 -26.09 46.21
CA MET A 435 -24.20 -27.47 46.68
C MET A 435 -23.23 -27.88 47.79
N ILE A 436 -21.96 -27.53 47.76
CA ILE A 436 -20.99 -27.79 48.83
C ILE A 436 -21.38 -27.02 50.10
N THR A 437 -21.80 -25.78 49.96
CA THR A 437 -22.23 -24.93 51.06
C THR A 437 -23.50 -25.48 51.71
N ASP A 438 -24.46 -25.95 50.93
CA ASP A 438 -25.70 -26.57 51.42
C ASP A 438 -25.44 -27.90 52.14
N LEU A 439 -24.55 -28.76 51.58
CA LEU A 439 -24.13 -29.98 52.25
C LEU A 439 -23.44 -29.73 53.60
N LEU A 440 -22.57 -28.67 53.66
CA LEU A 440 -21.93 -28.22 54.88
C LEU A 440 -22.98 -27.74 55.92
N ASN A 441 -23.95 -26.95 55.46
CA ASN A 441 -25.03 -26.45 56.33
C ASN A 441 -25.94 -27.54 56.82
N GLN A 442 -26.28 -28.59 56.04
CA GLN A 442 -27.00 -29.76 56.48
C GLN A 442 -26.22 -30.53 57.54
N LEU A 443 -24.92 -30.72 57.36
CA LEU A 443 -24.06 -31.41 58.34
C LEU A 443 -23.90 -30.61 59.61
N ILE A 444 -23.87 -29.33 59.59
CA ILE A 444 -23.87 -28.43 60.76
C ILE A 444 -25.21 -28.61 61.50
N THR A 445 -26.33 -28.63 60.77
CA THR A 445 -27.69 -28.77 61.35
C THR A 445 -27.89 -30.13 61.98
N ASP A 446 -27.38 -31.20 61.34
CA ASP A 446 -27.44 -32.55 61.89
C ASP A 446 -26.53 -32.73 63.12
N SER A 447 -25.34 -32.08 63.09
CA SER A 447 -24.45 -32.00 64.25
C SER A 447 -25.08 -31.24 65.44
N GLU A 448 -25.84 -30.17 65.14
CA GLU A 448 -26.59 -29.43 66.18
C GLU A 448 -27.78 -30.17 66.71
N ARG A 449 -28.44 -31.02 65.92
CA ARG A 449 -29.53 -31.90 66.41
C ARG A 449 -29.03 -32.96 67.36
N GLN A 450 -27.87 -33.59 67.12
CA GLN A 450 -27.27 -34.55 68.02
C GLN A 450 -26.83 -33.95 69.36
N LYS A 451 -26.55 -32.64 69.39
CA LYS A 451 -26.20 -31.91 70.62
C LYS A 451 -27.42 -31.62 71.51
N LYS A 452 -28.64 -31.70 70.94
CA LYS A 452 -29.91 -31.41 71.64
C LYS A 452 -30.66 -32.66 72.17
N GLU A 453 -30.22 -33.87 71.81
CA GLU A 453 -30.74 -35.04 72.44
C GLU A 453 -29.93 -35.33 73.71
N PRO A 454 -30.50 -35.19 74.87
CA PRO A 454 -29.83 -35.56 76.10
C PRO A 454 -29.66 -37.07 76.13
N THR A 455 -28.41 -37.55 76.27
CA THR A 455 -28.08 -38.90 76.60
C THR A 455 -28.80 -39.24 77.93
N ASN A 456 -29.86 -40.05 77.81
CA ASN A 456 -30.38 -40.79 78.92
C ASN A 456 -29.50 -42.00 79.20
#